data_5cc4c95ad817d3967235e93171010bb5
#
_entry.id   5cc4c95ad817d3967235e93171010bb5
#
_cell.length_a   1.000
_cell.length_b   1.000
_cell.length_c   1.000
_cell.angle_alpha   90.00
_cell.angle_beta   90.00
_cell.angle_gamma   90.00
#
_symmetry.space_group_name_H-M   'P 1'
#
loop_
_entity.id
_entity.type
_entity.pdbx_description
1 polymer ?
#
loop_
_entity_poly.entity_id
_entity_poly.type
_entity_poly.pdbx_seq_one_letter_code
_entity_poly.pdbx_strand_id
1 'polypeptide(L)'
;VMMPDWQRTLPIADPDNHALFISLGCALENLVIAARNLGYQPEVNYIFGGRGFVQILLPPSNTPPTPTEVALFEQITERQSTRCKYNGEPIPSASIEALLAAATEDKVICQAITDTTTIKALTDLVKEACILQFDNDAFVAELTQWIRFNKMKAAETNDGLYSKASGNPNVPNWLGKILVDVTISPESEAKKYEALINSSSALVLFAGFGNSLRTWINVGRSFERFALKATALDLKHAHVNMPCEIFEVREKLAYMLQLNSGTYPFLLIRLGYAPKMPHAYRRPVEEVIISHSEAIAAL
;
A
#
# COMPACT_ATOMS: atom_id res chain seq x y z
N VAL A 1 6.37 -21.35 -1.06
CA VAL A 1 6.37 -20.61 0.21
C VAL A 1 6.61 -19.14 -0.10
N MET A 2 5.90 -18.25 0.59
CA MET A 2 6.06 -16.80 0.49
C MET A 2 6.39 -16.26 1.88
N MET A 3 7.43 -15.44 1.98
CA MET A 3 7.91 -14.88 3.24
C MET A 3 8.38 -13.43 3.06
N PRO A 4 8.40 -12.62 4.13
CA PRO A 4 8.98 -11.29 4.08
C PRO A 4 10.49 -11.33 3.81
N ASP A 5 10.98 -10.32 3.11
CA ASP A 5 12.42 -10.05 2.99
C ASP A 5 12.88 -9.24 4.21
N TRP A 6 13.38 -9.93 5.23
CA TRP A 6 13.80 -9.33 6.49
C TRP A 6 15.01 -8.39 6.39
N GLN A 7 15.67 -8.34 5.24
CA GLN A 7 16.76 -7.39 4.98
C GLN A 7 16.22 -6.02 4.52
N ARG A 8 14.91 -5.93 4.27
CA ARG A 8 14.23 -4.74 3.72
C ARG A 8 13.14 -4.20 4.65
N THR A 9 13.35 -4.34 5.95
CA THR A 9 12.45 -3.76 6.96
C THR A 9 12.66 -2.25 7.07
N LEU A 10 11.66 -1.59 7.65
CA LEU A 10 11.66 -0.15 7.93
C LEU A 10 11.49 0.05 9.44
N PRO A 11 12.56 -0.12 10.24
CA PRO A 11 12.45 -0.17 11.69
C PRO A 11 11.93 1.11 12.34
N ILE A 12 11.97 2.25 11.65
CA ILE A 12 11.44 3.52 12.16
C ILE A 12 10.02 3.76 11.66
N ALA A 13 9.75 3.53 10.38
CA ALA A 13 8.42 3.77 9.80
C ALA A 13 7.43 2.62 10.07
N ASP A 14 7.90 1.38 10.25
CA ASP A 14 7.10 0.16 10.44
C ASP A 14 7.69 -0.73 11.55
N PRO A 15 7.77 -0.24 12.80
CA PRO A 15 8.50 -0.92 13.88
C PRO A 15 7.87 -2.27 14.29
N ASP A 16 6.59 -2.45 14.10
CA ASP A 16 5.86 -3.71 14.34
C ASP A 16 5.76 -4.61 13.09
N ASN A 17 6.29 -4.16 11.94
CA ASN A 17 6.25 -4.83 10.64
C ASN A 17 4.83 -5.07 10.07
N HIS A 18 3.81 -4.35 10.53
CA HIS A 18 2.46 -4.53 9.99
C HIS A 18 2.39 -4.18 8.50
N ALA A 19 3.06 -3.10 8.06
CA ALA A 19 3.08 -2.71 6.65
C ALA A 19 3.86 -3.72 5.78
N LEU A 20 4.92 -4.33 6.32
CA LEU A 20 5.64 -5.43 5.67
C LEU A 20 4.72 -6.61 5.37
N PHE A 21 3.92 -7.05 6.35
CA PHE A 21 2.98 -8.16 6.17
C PHE A 21 1.76 -7.78 5.33
N ILE A 22 1.30 -6.53 5.35
CA ILE A 22 0.30 -6.02 4.41
C ILE A 22 0.84 -6.10 2.97
N SER A 23 2.10 -5.70 2.75
CA SER A 23 2.76 -5.82 1.45
C SER A 23 2.86 -7.28 0.98
N LEU A 24 3.17 -8.22 1.91
CA LEU A 24 3.15 -9.66 1.63
C LEU A 24 1.74 -10.12 1.21
N GLY A 25 0.69 -9.59 1.85
CA GLY A 25 -0.70 -9.86 1.49
C GLY A 25 -1.06 -9.39 0.08
N CYS A 26 -0.57 -8.22 -0.34
CA CYS A 26 -0.74 -7.74 -1.72
C CYS A 26 -0.07 -8.68 -2.73
N ALA A 27 1.16 -9.10 -2.45
CA ALA A 27 1.88 -10.04 -3.31
C ALA A 27 1.20 -11.41 -3.37
N LEU A 28 0.69 -11.89 -2.23
CA LEU A 28 -0.08 -13.14 -2.15
C LEU A 28 -1.34 -13.08 -3.02
N GLU A 29 -2.08 -11.98 -2.97
CA GLU A 29 -3.32 -11.85 -3.76
C GLU A 29 -3.02 -11.83 -5.26
N ASN A 30 -1.98 -11.13 -5.69
CA ASN A 30 -1.54 -11.16 -7.09
C ASN A 30 -1.16 -12.58 -7.52
N LEU A 31 -0.47 -13.35 -6.68
CA LEU A 31 -0.15 -14.75 -6.96
C LEU A 31 -1.42 -15.60 -7.07
N VAL A 32 -2.38 -15.44 -6.16
CA VAL A 32 -3.65 -16.19 -6.17
C VAL A 32 -4.44 -15.89 -7.45
N ILE A 33 -4.58 -14.63 -7.81
CA ILE A 33 -5.29 -14.21 -9.04
C ILE A 33 -4.58 -14.77 -10.28
N ALA A 34 -3.25 -14.66 -10.36
CA ALA A 34 -2.48 -15.19 -11.47
C ALA A 34 -2.59 -16.70 -11.59
N ALA A 35 -2.48 -17.44 -10.47
CA ALA A 35 -2.58 -18.89 -10.46
C ALA A 35 -3.95 -19.37 -10.95
N ARG A 36 -5.04 -18.74 -10.53
CA ARG A 36 -6.40 -19.07 -11.02
C ARG A 36 -6.54 -18.84 -12.52
N ASN A 37 -6.01 -17.74 -13.03
CA ASN A 37 -6.02 -17.46 -14.46
C ASN A 37 -5.17 -18.44 -15.28
N LEU A 38 -4.18 -19.08 -14.66
CA LEU A 38 -3.31 -20.10 -15.26
C LEU A 38 -3.83 -21.54 -15.07
N GLY A 39 -5.04 -21.73 -14.54
CA GLY A 39 -5.67 -23.03 -14.41
C GLY A 39 -5.27 -23.79 -13.13
N TYR A 40 -4.90 -23.09 -12.07
CA TYR A 40 -4.65 -23.66 -10.74
C TYR A 40 -5.73 -23.24 -9.74
N GLN A 41 -5.92 -24.06 -8.68
CA GLN A 41 -6.76 -23.72 -7.53
C GLN A 41 -5.87 -23.48 -6.31
N PRO A 42 -5.46 -22.24 -6.02
CA PRO A 42 -4.55 -21.97 -4.91
C PRO A 42 -5.16 -22.31 -3.56
N GLU A 43 -4.43 -23.07 -2.75
CA GLU A 43 -4.72 -23.34 -1.33
C GLU A 43 -3.70 -22.57 -0.49
N VAL A 44 -4.19 -21.67 0.36
CA VAL A 44 -3.35 -20.77 1.15
C VAL A 44 -3.35 -21.19 2.60
N ASN A 45 -2.20 -21.57 3.13
CA ASN A 45 -2.00 -21.96 4.52
C ASN A 45 -1.07 -20.94 5.21
N TYR A 46 -1.54 -20.36 6.31
CA TYR A 46 -0.78 -19.41 7.12
C TYR A 46 -0.03 -20.14 8.22
N ILE A 47 1.29 -20.02 8.25
CA ILE A 47 2.17 -20.65 9.24
C ILE A 47 2.79 -19.53 10.09
N PHE A 48 2.35 -19.40 11.33
CA PHE A 48 2.73 -18.29 12.23
C PHE A 48 3.74 -18.70 13.31
N GLY A 49 4.39 -19.86 13.17
CA GLY A 49 5.54 -20.21 13.97
C GLY A 49 6.81 -19.53 13.49
N GLY A 50 7.73 -19.19 14.39
CA GLY A 50 8.98 -18.51 14.03
C GLY A 50 8.77 -17.12 13.43
N ARG A 51 9.34 -16.87 12.25
CA ARG A 51 9.25 -15.57 11.55
C ARG A 51 7.96 -15.38 10.75
N GLY A 52 7.11 -16.41 10.65
CA GLY A 52 5.87 -16.38 9.88
C GLY A 52 6.08 -16.44 8.37
N PHE A 53 5.31 -17.30 7.71
CA PHE A 53 5.30 -17.41 6.24
C PHE A 53 3.95 -17.92 5.75
N VAL A 54 3.72 -17.81 4.44
CA VAL A 54 2.53 -18.35 3.77
C VAL A 54 2.95 -19.50 2.86
N GLN A 55 2.36 -20.67 3.08
CA GLN A 55 2.48 -21.80 2.18
C GLN A 55 1.34 -21.74 1.15
N ILE A 56 1.67 -21.89 -0.12
CA ILE A 56 0.69 -21.90 -1.21
C ILE A 56 0.87 -23.21 -1.97
N LEU A 57 -0.19 -24.02 -2.01
CA LEU A 57 -0.28 -25.18 -2.87
C LEU A 57 -1.05 -24.79 -4.14
N LEU A 58 -0.64 -25.32 -5.29
CA LEU A 58 -1.18 -24.98 -6.60
C LEU A 58 -1.65 -26.24 -7.33
N PRO A 59 -2.67 -26.94 -6.81
CA PRO A 59 -3.24 -28.07 -7.54
C PRO A 59 -3.88 -27.58 -8.87
N PRO A 60 -3.80 -28.38 -9.95
CA PRO A 60 -4.50 -28.07 -11.19
C PRO A 60 -6.01 -27.90 -10.98
N SER A 61 -6.63 -27.01 -11.70
CA SER A 61 -8.08 -26.79 -11.70
C SER A 61 -8.66 -26.92 -13.09
N ASN A 62 -9.81 -27.60 -13.19
CA ASN A 62 -10.61 -27.66 -14.41
C ASN A 62 -11.67 -26.53 -14.47
N THR A 63 -11.80 -25.73 -13.41
CA THR A 63 -12.74 -24.62 -13.35
C THR A 63 -12.10 -23.40 -14.00
N PRO A 64 -12.69 -22.86 -15.07
CA PRO A 64 -12.15 -21.64 -15.70
C PRO A 64 -12.26 -20.44 -14.75
N PRO A 65 -11.37 -19.45 -14.86
CA PRO A 65 -11.49 -18.23 -14.08
C PRO A 65 -12.78 -17.49 -14.44
N THR A 66 -13.35 -16.82 -13.46
CA THR A 66 -14.52 -15.96 -13.66
C THR A 66 -14.13 -14.69 -14.44
N PRO A 67 -15.09 -14.03 -15.14
CA PRO A 67 -14.81 -12.76 -15.81
C PRO A 67 -14.20 -11.70 -14.88
N THR A 68 -14.59 -11.70 -13.60
CA THR A 68 -14.02 -10.78 -12.60
C THR A 68 -12.54 -11.10 -12.32
N GLU A 69 -12.18 -12.36 -12.17
CA GLU A 69 -10.79 -12.78 -11.94
C GLU A 69 -9.90 -12.44 -13.15
N VAL A 70 -10.40 -12.66 -14.38
CA VAL A 70 -9.68 -12.24 -15.61
C VAL A 70 -9.47 -10.73 -15.63
N ALA A 71 -10.52 -9.95 -15.35
CA ALA A 71 -10.42 -8.49 -15.33
C ALA A 71 -9.44 -7.96 -14.28
N LEU A 72 -9.34 -8.60 -13.11
CA LEU A 72 -8.36 -8.23 -12.08
C LEU A 72 -6.94 -8.64 -12.50
N PHE A 73 -6.78 -9.83 -13.11
CA PHE A 73 -5.48 -10.33 -13.59
C PHE A 73 -4.83 -9.37 -14.59
N GLU A 74 -5.60 -8.85 -15.54
CA GLU A 74 -5.13 -7.87 -16.53
C GLU A 74 -4.61 -6.58 -15.90
N GLN A 75 -5.02 -6.25 -14.67
CA GLN A 75 -4.61 -5.03 -13.98
C GLN A 75 -3.34 -5.19 -13.14
N ILE A 76 -2.82 -6.39 -12.94
CA ILE A 76 -1.64 -6.63 -12.07
C ILE A 76 -0.43 -5.79 -12.53
N THR A 77 -0.18 -5.73 -13.83
CA THR A 77 0.94 -4.97 -14.39
C THR A 77 0.65 -3.48 -14.58
N GLU A 78 -0.62 -3.09 -14.60
CA GLU A 78 -1.07 -1.72 -14.82
C GLU A 78 -1.21 -0.92 -13.51
N ARG A 79 -1.47 -1.61 -12.38
CA ARG A 79 -1.70 -0.98 -11.09
C ARG A 79 -0.48 -0.21 -10.58
N GLN A 80 -0.71 1.03 -10.17
CA GLN A 80 0.31 1.86 -9.54
C GLN A 80 -0.30 2.78 -8.47
N SER A 81 0.49 3.20 -7.50
CA SER A 81 0.15 4.32 -6.61
C SER A 81 0.42 5.63 -7.34
N THR A 82 -0.61 6.46 -7.51
CA THR A 82 -0.54 7.71 -8.27
C THR A 82 -0.47 8.89 -7.31
N ARG A 83 0.72 9.44 -7.09
CA ARG A 83 1.00 10.42 -6.03
C ARG A 83 0.83 11.90 -6.43
N CYS A 84 0.41 12.20 -7.67
CA CYS A 84 0.08 13.56 -8.10
C CYS A 84 -1.27 14.03 -7.55
N LYS A 85 -1.60 15.30 -7.74
CA LYS A 85 -2.95 15.83 -7.50
C LYS A 85 -3.96 15.15 -8.42
N TYR A 86 -5.17 14.94 -7.91
CA TYR A 86 -6.31 14.44 -8.67
C TYR A 86 -7.17 15.61 -9.16
N ASN A 87 -8.16 15.34 -10.02
CA ASN A 87 -8.99 16.38 -10.60
C ASN A 87 -10.21 16.80 -9.75
N GLY A 88 -10.47 16.06 -8.65
CA GLY A 88 -11.58 16.33 -7.73
C GLY A 88 -12.96 15.92 -8.24
N GLU A 89 -13.06 15.29 -9.42
CA GLU A 89 -14.34 14.83 -9.94
C GLU A 89 -14.97 13.77 -9.04
N PRO A 90 -16.30 13.84 -8.78
CA PRO A 90 -16.97 12.86 -7.94
C PRO A 90 -16.95 11.47 -8.57
N ILE A 91 -16.76 10.45 -7.74
CA ILE A 91 -16.80 9.05 -8.17
C ILE A 91 -18.26 8.56 -8.08
N PRO A 92 -18.80 7.92 -9.13
CA PRO A 92 -20.13 7.34 -9.09
C PRO A 92 -20.29 6.33 -7.94
N SER A 93 -21.44 6.34 -7.26
CA SER A 93 -21.72 5.41 -6.14
C SER A 93 -21.58 3.94 -6.55
N ALA A 94 -22.02 3.57 -7.73
CA ALA A 94 -21.84 2.21 -8.25
C ALA A 94 -20.35 1.79 -8.38
N SER A 95 -19.46 2.75 -8.69
CA SER A 95 -18.02 2.49 -8.71
C SER A 95 -17.46 2.27 -7.29
N ILE A 96 -17.90 3.08 -6.33
CA ILE A 96 -17.55 2.89 -4.91
C ILE A 96 -18.04 1.52 -4.42
N GLU A 97 -19.28 1.16 -4.67
CA GLU A 97 -19.84 -0.15 -4.30
C GLU A 97 -19.06 -1.32 -4.91
N ALA A 98 -18.70 -1.21 -6.19
CA ALA A 98 -17.90 -2.23 -6.88
C ALA A 98 -16.49 -2.37 -6.28
N LEU A 99 -15.88 -1.27 -5.82
CA LEU A 99 -14.58 -1.27 -5.13
C LEU A 99 -14.70 -1.94 -3.77
N LEU A 100 -15.70 -1.59 -2.97
CA LEU A 100 -15.93 -2.18 -1.65
C LEU A 100 -16.24 -3.69 -1.75
N ALA A 101 -17.03 -4.09 -2.74
CA ALA A 101 -17.30 -5.51 -3.01
C ALA A 101 -16.02 -6.29 -3.37
N ALA A 102 -15.12 -5.71 -4.20
CA ALA A 102 -13.85 -6.33 -4.53
C ALA A 102 -12.91 -6.48 -3.31
N ALA A 103 -13.00 -5.55 -2.37
CA ALA A 103 -12.20 -5.53 -1.15
C ALA A 103 -12.67 -6.51 -0.05
N THR A 104 -13.78 -7.23 -0.24
CA THR A 104 -14.33 -8.11 0.79
C THR A 104 -13.33 -9.18 1.21
N GLU A 105 -12.97 -9.24 2.50
CA GLU A 105 -12.05 -10.21 3.08
C GLU A 105 -12.45 -10.51 4.53
N ASP A 106 -12.12 -11.73 5.00
CA ASP A 106 -12.40 -12.13 6.38
C ASP A 106 -11.70 -11.21 7.39
N LYS A 107 -12.47 -10.70 8.35
CA LYS A 107 -12.01 -9.79 9.43
C LYS A 107 -11.38 -8.47 8.94
N VAL A 108 -11.70 -8.04 7.73
CA VAL A 108 -11.28 -6.75 7.19
C VAL A 108 -12.49 -5.86 6.92
N ILE A 109 -12.37 -4.62 7.32
CA ILE A 109 -13.32 -3.54 7.02
C ILE A 109 -12.67 -2.67 5.95
N CYS A 110 -13.36 -2.48 4.83
CA CYS A 110 -13.02 -1.48 3.83
C CYS A 110 -14.16 -0.46 3.81
N GLN A 111 -13.85 0.81 4.13
CA GLN A 111 -14.84 1.88 4.25
C GLN A 111 -14.45 3.07 3.38
N ALA A 112 -15.34 3.46 2.46
CA ALA A 112 -15.19 4.70 1.71
C ALA A 112 -15.78 5.88 2.51
N ILE A 113 -15.07 7.02 2.51
CA ILE A 113 -15.40 8.25 3.21
C ILE A 113 -15.50 9.35 2.16
N THR A 114 -16.71 9.86 1.96
CA THR A 114 -17.04 10.86 0.92
C THR A 114 -17.60 12.15 1.51
N ASP A 115 -18.00 12.15 2.79
CA ASP A 115 -18.49 13.37 3.41
C ASP A 115 -17.35 14.34 3.73
N THR A 116 -17.56 15.60 3.41
CA THR A 116 -16.53 16.65 3.49
C THR A 116 -16.11 16.97 4.93
N THR A 117 -16.99 16.78 5.90
CA THR A 117 -16.70 17.04 7.32
C THR A 117 -15.71 16.02 7.86
N THR A 118 -15.96 14.74 7.61
CA THR A 118 -15.06 13.65 8.01
C THR A 118 -13.74 13.74 7.26
N ILE A 119 -13.75 14.02 5.94
CA ILE A 119 -12.52 14.20 5.16
C ILE A 119 -11.68 15.33 5.74
N LYS A 120 -12.29 16.47 6.14
CA LYS A 120 -11.57 17.59 6.76
C LYS A 120 -10.93 17.17 8.08
N ALA A 121 -11.68 16.50 8.96
CA ALA A 121 -11.16 16.01 10.24
C ALA A 121 -10.01 15.00 10.04
N LEU A 122 -10.13 14.09 9.07
CA LEU A 122 -9.06 13.16 8.70
C LEU A 122 -7.85 13.89 8.11
N THR A 123 -8.06 14.96 7.34
CA THR A 123 -6.96 15.77 6.81
C THR A 123 -6.16 16.42 7.93
N ASP A 124 -6.80 16.93 8.95
CA ASP A 124 -6.12 17.51 10.11
C ASP A 124 -5.33 16.44 10.87
N LEU A 125 -5.87 15.22 10.99
CA LEU A 125 -5.18 14.10 11.61
C LEU A 125 -3.97 13.62 10.76
N VAL A 126 -4.09 13.60 9.44
CA VAL A 126 -2.97 13.30 8.52
C VAL A 126 -1.87 14.36 8.66
N LYS A 127 -2.23 15.64 8.79
CA LYS A 127 -1.25 16.72 9.01
C LYS A 127 -0.53 16.56 10.34
N GLU A 128 -1.25 16.26 11.43
CA GLU A 128 -0.67 16.00 12.75
C GLU A 128 0.35 14.84 12.66
N ALA A 129 -0.06 13.70 12.09
CA ALA A 129 0.81 12.54 11.94
C ALA A 129 2.02 12.84 11.04
N CYS A 130 1.82 13.59 9.96
CA CYS A 130 2.89 13.99 9.05
C CYS A 130 3.93 14.85 9.78
N ILE A 131 3.50 15.83 10.58
CA ILE A 131 4.41 16.65 11.38
C ILE A 131 5.23 15.78 12.34
N LEU A 132 4.60 14.86 13.07
CA LEU A 132 5.29 13.96 14.00
C LEU A 132 6.32 13.06 13.30
N GLN A 133 5.99 12.56 12.09
CA GLN A 133 6.95 11.73 11.33
C GLN A 133 8.14 12.55 10.83
N PHE A 134 7.91 13.70 10.23
CA PHE A 134 8.96 14.51 9.63
C PHE A 134 9.77 15.34 10.64
N ASP A 135 9.29 15.50 11.89
CA ASP A 135 10.06 16.02 13.03
C ASP A 135 11.05 14.97 13.60
N ASN A 136 10.94 13.73 13.16
CA ASN A 136 11.84 12.64 13.56
C ASN A 136 12.97 12.48 12.53
N ASP A 137 14.18 12.93 12.89
CA ASP A 137 15.37 12.83 12.04
C ASP A 137 15.69 11.40 11.60
N ALA A 138 15.42 10.39 12.46
CA ALA A 138 15.62 8.99 12.11
C ALA A 138 14.66 8.52 11.03
N PHE A 139 13.41 8.98 11.04
CA PHE A 139 12.44 8.72 9.98
C PHE A 139 12.87 9.36 8.65
N VAL A 140 13.30 10.62 8.67
CA VAL A 140 13.76 11.33 7.46
C VAL A 140 14.99 10.64 6.89
N ALA A 141 15.93 10.20 7.73
CA ALA A 141 17.11 9.45 7.32
C ALA A 141 16.75 8.10 6.68
N GLU A 142 15.85 7.32 7.30
CA GLU A 142 15.35 6.06 6.74
C GLU A 142 14.65 6.28 5.41
N LEU A 143 13.74 7.24 5.32
CA LEU A 143 13.05 7.59 4.07
C LEU A 143 14.03 7.95 2.96
N THR A 144 15.04 8.78 3.27
CA THR A 144 16.04 9.23 2.29
C THR A 144 16.86 8.09 1.72
N GLN A 145 17.16 7.03 2.50
CA GLN A 145 17.83 5.83 2.01
C GLN A 145 17.04 5.11 0.91
N TRP A 146 15.70 5.20 0.93
CA TRP A 146 14.84 4.55 -0.05
C TRP A 146 14.46 5.42 -1.24
N ILE A 147 14.77 6.72 -1.26
CA ILE A 147 14.50 7.59 -2.41
C ILE A 147 15.53 7.34 -3.52
N ARG A 148 15.03 7.20 -4.74
CA ARG A 148 15.83 7.13 -5.97
C ARG A 148 15.57 8.41 -6.76
N PHE A 149 16.48 9.38 -6.61
CA PHE A 149 16.31 10.76 -7.10
C PHE A 149 16.31 10.88 -8.62
N ASN A 150 16.81 9.89 -9.35
CA ASN A 150 16.85 9.90 -10.81
C ASN A 150 16.66 8.52 -11.41
N LYS A 151 16.41 8.51 -12.74
CA LYS A 151 16.15 7.30 -13.51
C LYS A 151 17.33 6.31 -13.48
N MET A 152 18.55 6.82 -13.55
CA MET A 152 19.75 5.96 -13.58
C MET A 152 19.86 5.16 -12.28
N LYS A 153 19.74 5.83 -11.13
CA LYS A 153 19.81 5.16 -9.83
C LYS A 153 18.63 4.20 -9.60
N ALA A 154 17.43 4.59 -10.02
CA ALA A 154 16.25 3.72 -9.93
C ALA A 154 16.38 2.45 -10.80
N ALA A 155 16.98 2.56 -12.00
CA ALA A 155 17.24 1.43 -12.89
C ALA A 155 18.40 0.54 -12.40
N GLU A 156 19.40 1.13 -11.74
CA GLU A 156 20.53 0.39 -11.15
C GLU A 156 20.07 -0.49 -9.98
N THR A 157 19.26 0.07 -9.07
CA THR A 157 18.83 -0.62 -7.86
C THR A 157 17.55 -1.45 -8.05
N ASN A 158 16.75 -1.15 -9.07
CA ASN A 158 15.44 -1.76 -9.36
C ASN A 158 14.47 -1.77 -8.16
N ASP A 159 14.65 -0.84 -7.21
CA ASP A 159 13.88 -0.75 -5.99
C ASP A 159 13.66 0.70 -5.53
N GLY A 160 13.05 0.84 -4.35
CA GLY A 160 12.86 2.12 -3.67
C GLY A 160 11.80 3.02 -4.29
N LEU A 161 11.80 4.28 -3.85
CA LEU A 161 10.86 5.31 -4.25
C LEU A 161 11.45 6.15 -5.39
N TYR A 162 11.13 5.82 -6.63
CA TYR A 162 11.56 6.61 -7.78
C TYR A 162 10.88 7.99 -7.78
N SER A 163 11.67 9.07 -7.70
CA SER A 163 11.18 10.44 -7.56
C SER A 163 10.13 10.82 -8.60
N LYS A 164 10.37 10.51 -9.88
CA LYS A 164 9.41 10.84 -10.94
C LYS A 164 8.10 10.08 -10.83
N ALA A 165 8.14 8.81 -10.37
CA ALA A 165 6.94 8.02 -10.08
C ALA A 165 6.21 8.51 -8.80
N SER A 166 6.87 9.35 -8.01
CA SER A 166 6.31 9.99 -6.81
C SER A 166 5.90 11.45 -7.04
N GLY A 167 5.94 11.93 -8.30
CA GLY A 167 5.56 13.31 -8.65
C GLY A 167 6.66 14.35 -8.42
N ASN A 168 7.88 13.91 -8.08
CA ASN A 168 9.02 14.80 -7.86
C ASN A 168 9.94 14.85 -9.11
N PRO A 169 10.73 15.92 -9.30
CA PRO A 169 11.65 16.03 -10.42
C PRO A 169 12.81 15.02 -10.32
N ASN A 170 13.39 14.69 -11.48
CA ASN A 170 14.66 13.97 -11.53
C ASN A 170 15.80 14.93 -11.27
N VAL A 171 16.63 14.62 -10.27
CA VAL A 171 17.81 15.40 -9.91
C VAL A 171 19.01 14.48 -9.67
N PRO A 172 20.27 14.95 -9.84
CA PRO A 172 21.44 14.17 -9.43
C PRO A 172 21.36 13.77 -7.95
N ASN A 173 21.86 12.56 -7.60
CA ASN A 173 21.76 12.04 -6.22
C ASN A 173 22.32 12.98 -5.15
N TRP A 174 23.46 13.63 -5.42
CA TRP A 174 24.05 14.58 -4.48
C TRP A 174 23.15 15.81 -4.24
N LEU A 175 22.51 16.32 -5.31
CA LEU A 175 21.59 17.43 -5.22
C LEU A 175 20.27 17.02 -4.56
N GLY A 176 19.80 15.80 -4.84
CA GLY A 176 18.57 15.26 -4.24
C GLY A 176 18.66 15.17 -2.72
N LYS A 177 19.79 14.74 -2.18
CA LYS A 177 20.03 14.72 -0.72
C LYS A 177 20.00 16.11 -0.12
N ILE A 178 20.69 17.07 -0.72
CA ILE A 178 20.69 18.48 -0.26
C ILE A 178 19.25 19.06 -0.32
N LEU A 179 18.51 18.75 -1.38
CA LEU A 179 17.12 19.21 -1.49
C LEU A 179 16.23 18.63 -0.38
N VAL A 180 16.39 17.35 -0.02
CA VAL A 180 15.68 16.76 1.12
C VAL A 180 15.96 17.57 2.38
N ASP A 181 17.24 17.80 2.70
CA ASP A 181 17.66 18.48 3.92
C ASP A 181 17.20 19.96 3.98
N VAL A 182 17.07 20.62 2.83
CA VAL A 182 16.74 22.06 2.77
C VAL A 182 15.24 22.32 2.54
N THR A 183 14.54 21.45 1.80
CA THR A 183 13.15 21.74 1.37
C THR A 183 12.09 20.93 2.12
N ILE A 184 12.46 19.82 2.73
CA ILE A 184 11.52 19.00 3.50
C ILE A 184 11.47 19.57 4.93
N SER A 185 10.33 20.20 5.28
CA SER A 185 9.99 20.48 6.66
C SER A 185 8.67 19.79 7.03
N PRO A 186 8.43 19.50 8.32
CA PRO A 186 7.16 18.93 8.77
C PRO A 186 5.95 19.70 8.25
N GLU A 187 5.98 21.01 8.29
CA GLU A 187 4.87 21.88 7.85
C GLU A 187 4.71 21.88 6.33
N SER A 188 5.82 21.82 5.57
CA SER A 188 5.76 21.81 4.10
C SER A 188 5.14 20.49 3.60
N GLU A 189 5.51 19.36 4.19
CA GLU A 189 4.93 18.06 3.85
C GLU A 189 3.47 17.97 4.31
N ALA A 190 3.12 18.44 5.50
CA ALA A 190 1.74 18.52 5.97
C ALA A 190 0.83 19.31 5.02
N LYS A 191 1.27 20.50 4.55
CA LYS A 191 0.55 21.30 3.55
C LYS A 191 0.43 20.60 2.19
N LYS A 192 1.45 19.86 1.78
CA LYS A 192 1.43 19.07 0.55
C LYS A 192 0.38 17.95 0.65
N TYR A 193 0.33 17.19 1.74
CA TYR A 193 -0.68 16.16 1.94
C TYR A 193 -2.10 16.73 2.04
N GLU A 194 -2.30 17.84 2.72
CA GLU A 194 -3.57 18.58 2.71
C GLU A 194 -4.02 18.92 1.29
N ALA A 195 -3.15 19.47 0.46
CA ALA A 195 -3.47 19.80 -0.93
C ALA A 195 -3.77 18.57 -1.78
N LEU A 196 -3.11 17.43 -1.49
CA LEU A 196 -3.36 16.15 -2.17
C LEU A 196 -4.71 15.56 -1.77
N ILE A 197 -5.06 15.60 -0.49
CA ILE A 197 -6.37 15.11 0.00
C ILE A 197 -7.49 16.00 -0.54
N ASN A 198 -7.35 17.32 -0.49
CA ASN A 198 -8.35 18.27 -0.99
C ASN A 198 -8.60 18.16 -2.50
N SER A 199 -7.68 17.56 -3.25
CA SER A 199 -7.84 17.26 -4.67
C SER A 199 -8.47 15.89 -4.95
N SER A 200 -8.77 15.11 -3.92
CA SER A 200 -9.26 13.75 -4.04
C SER A 200 -10.79 13.70 -3.91
N SER A 201 -11.39 12.67 -4.48
CA SER A 201 -12.85 12.50 -4.49
C SER A 201 -13.35 11.74 -3.26
N ALA A 202 -12.50 10.93 -2.65
CA ALA A 202 -12.80 10.16 -1.44
C ALA A 202 -11.52 9.78 -0.70
N LEU A 203 -11.68 9.44 0.58
CA LEU A 203 -10.72 8.64 1.34
C LEU A 203 -11.26 7.23 1.54
N VAL A 204 -10.38 6.26 1.68
CA VAL A 204 -10.76 4.86 1.95
C VAL A 204 -9.90 4.32 3.08
N LEU A 205 -10.57 3.82 4.10
CA LEU A 205 -9.96 3.14 5.23
C LEU A 205 -9.97 1.62 5.02
N PHE A 206 -8.86 0.97 5.33
CA PHE A 206 -8.80 -0.47 5.57
C PHE A 206 -8.44 -0.70 7.03
N ALA A 207 -9.33 -1.36 7.75
CA ALA A 207 -9.15 -1.73 9.14
C ALA A 207 -9.30 -3.25 9.30
N GLY A 208 -8.64 -3.82 10.29
CA GLY A 208 -8.71 -5.24 10.56
C GLY A 208 -9.14 -5.55 11.98
N PHE A 209 -9.91 -6.62 12.16
CA PHE A 209 -10.28 -7.11 13.46
C PHE A 209 -9.16 -7.96 14.07
N GLY A 210 -8.56 -7.45 15.15
CA GLY A 210 -7.35 -7.98 15.77
C GLY A 210 -6.05 -7.43 15.15
N ASN A 211 -4.98 -7.43 15.95
CA ASN A 211 -3.66 -6.98 15.55
C ASN A 211 -2.73 -8.21 15.43
N SER A 212 -2.74 -8.89 14.29
CA SER A 212 -2.02 -10.14 14.06
C SER A 212 -1.50 -10.25 12.65
N LEU A 213 -0.48 -11.09 12.42
CA LEU A 213 0.09 -11.37 11.10
C LEU A 213 -0.99 -11.75 10.06
N ARG A 214 -1.95 -12.59 10.47
CA ARG A 214 -3.06 -13.00 9.59
C ARG A 214 -3.93 -11.82 9.21
N THR A 215 -4.26 -10.96 10.17
CA THR A 215 -5.06 -9.75 9.90
C THR A 215 -4.34 -8.82 8.94
N TRP A 216 -3.04 -8.59 9.15
CA TRP A 216 -2.23 -7.73 8.28
C TRP A 216 -2.16 -8.26 6.85
N ILE A 217 -1.93 -9.57 6.67
CA ILE A 217 -1.93 -10.22 5.35
C ILE A 217 -3.33 -10.08 4.69
N ASN A 218 -4.41 -10.32 5.43
CA ASN A 218 -5.77 -10.19 4.90
C ASN A 218 -6.09 -8.73 4.50
N VAL A 219 -5.64 -7.73 5.26
CA VAL A 219 -5.73 -6.32 4.87
C VAL A 219 -5.01 -6.08 3.54
N GLY A 220 -3.81 -6.64 3.37
CA GLY A 220 -3.06 -6.55 2.11
C GLY A 220 -3.79 -7.19 0.93
N ARG A 221 -4.38 -8.36 1.12
CA ARG A 221 -5.18 -9.04 0.11
C ARG A 221 -6.41 -8.23 -0.29
N SER A 222 -7.14 -7.72 0.69
CA SER A 222 -8.29 -6.84 0.51
C SER A 222 -7.91 -5.58 -0.28
N PHE A 223 -6.85 -4.90 0.14
CA PHE A 223 -6.35 -3.70 -0.52
C PHE A 223 -5.91 -3.97 -1.96
N GLU A 224 -5.23 -5.09 -2.24
CA GLU A 224 -4.78 -5.40 -3.60
C GLU A 224 -5.96 -5.60 -4.55
N ARG A 225 -7.02 -6.35 -4.17
CA ARG A 225 -8.23 -6.49 -5.00
C ARG A 225 -8.91 -5.16 -5.23
N PHE A 226 -9.01 -4.32 -4.19
CA PHE A 226 -9.50 -2.95 -4.32
C PHE A 226 -8.68 -2.16 -5.35
N ALA A 227 -7.35 -2.19 -5.24
CA ALA A 227 -6.45 -1.42 -6.07
C ALA A 227 -6.46 -1.88 -7.55
N LEU A 228 -6.56 -3.19 -7.79
CA LEU A 228 -6.75 -3.76 -9.13
C LEU A 228 -8.12 -3.34 -9.70
N LYS A 229 -9.19 -3.41 -8.91
CA LYS A 229 -10.52 -2.96 -9.34
C LYS A 229 -10.55 -1.46 -9.62
N ALA A 230 -9.88 -0.64 -8.79
CA ALA A 230 -9.75 0.80 -9.04
C ALA A 230 -9.03 1.07 -10.37
N THR A 231 -7.96 0.31 -10.65
CA THR A 231 -7.24 0.41 -11.94
C THR A 231 -8.13 0.07 -13.13
N ALA A 232 -8.95 -0.99 -13.03
CA ALA A 232 -9.90 -1.39 -14.06
C ALA A 232 -11.00 -0.33 -14.31
N LEU A 233 -11.30 0.49 -13.29
CA LEU A 233 -12.26 1.61 -13.37
C LEU A 233 -11.59 2.96 -13.70
N ASP A 234 -10.31 2.95 -14.10
CA ASP A 234 -9.46 4.13 -14.33
C ASP A 234 -9.34 5.08 -13.13
N LEU A 235 -9.67 4.60 -11.93
CA LEU A 235 -9.48 5.31 -10.68
C LEU A 235 -8.02 5.17 -10.20
N LYS A 236 -7.52 6.23 -9.60
CA LYS A 236 -6.17 6.30 -9.03
C LYS A 236 -6.27 6.34 -7.51
N HIS A 237 -5.29 5.73 -6.86
CA HIS A 237 -5.17 5.75 -5.41
C HIS A 237 -3.74 6.06 -4.98
N ALA A 238 -3.59 6.60 -3.77
CA ALA A 238 -2.31 6.75 -3.11
C ALA A 238 -2.50 6.77 -1.59
N HIS A 239 -1.49 6.29 -0.87
CA HIS A 239 -1.51 6.27 0.59
C HIS A 239 -1.38 7.68 1.17
N VAL A 240 -2.13 7.93 2.25
CA VAL A 240 -2.00 9.04 3.19
C VAL A 240 -1.94 8.43 4.60
N ASN A 241 -1.00 7.48 4.76
CA ASN A 241 -1.04 6.42 5.76
C ASN A 241 -0.47 6.81 7.14
N MET A 242 0.12 8.00 7.27
CA MET A 242 0.78 8.45 8.50
C MET A 242 -0.05 8.24 9.77
N PRO A 243 -1.40 8.48 9.77
CA PRO A 243 -2.20 8.20 10.97
C PRO A 243 -2.31 6.73 11.34
N CYS A 244 -2.05 5.81 10.40
CA CYS A 244 -2.03 4.37 10.66
C CYS A 244 -0.64 3.89 11.16
N GLU A 245 0.41 4.66 10.94
CA GLU A 245 1.80 4.30 11.25
C GLU A 245 2.21 4.78 12.66
N ILE A 246 1.69 5.93 13.12
CA ILE A 246 2.00 6.51 14.42
C ILE A 246 0.98 6.02 15.44
N PHE A 247 1.44 5.33 16.49
CA PHE A 247 0.59 4.63 17.46
C PHE A 247 -0.46 5.55 18.10
N GLU A 248 -0.04 6.71 18.64
CA GLU A 248 -0.95 7.66 19.32
C GLU A 248 -1.98 8.26 18.35
N VAL A 249 -1.62 8.43 17.09
CA VAL A 249 -2.52 8.96 16.06
C VAL A 249 -3.43 7.87 15.54
N ARG A 250 -2.95 6.62 15.49
CA ARG A 250 -3.77 5.44 15.11
C ARG A 250 -4.96 5.26 16.05
N GLU A 251 -4.76 5.47 17.35
CA GLU A 251 -5.86 5.43 18.35
C GLU A 251 -6.87 6.55 18.12
N LYS A 252 -6.41 7.78 17.85
CA LYS A 252 -7.28 8.90 17.50
C LYS A 252 -8.09 8.63 16.23
N LEU A 253 -7.46 8.03 15.22
CA LEU A 253 -8.13 7.64 13.97
C LEU A 253 -9.22 6.60 14.22
N ALA A 254 -8.94 5.58 15.03
CA ALA A 254 -9.91 4.55 15.38
C ALA A 254 -11.11 5.15 16.14
N TYR A 255 -10.85 6.04 17.09
CA TYR A 255 -11.90 6.76 17.84
C TYR A 255 -12.75 7.66 16.94
N MET A 256 -12.11 8.48 16.09
CA MET A 256 -12.78 9.39 15.16
C MET A 256 -13.73 8.65 14.21
N LEU A 257 -13.31 7.49 13.70
CA LEU A 257 -14.12 6.67 12.79
C LEU A 257 -15.01 5.67 13.51
N GLN A 258 -15.11 5.76 14.86
CA GLN A 258 -15.96 4.92 15.69
C GLN A 258 -15.76 3.42 15.45
N LEU A 259 -14.50 3.00 15.25
CA LEU A 259 -14.20 1.59 15.09
C LEU A 259 -14.50 0.81 16.35
N ASN A 260 -15.08 -0.38 16.18
CA ASN A 260 -15.37 -1.26 17.31
C ASN A 260 -14.08 -1.66 18.07
N SER A 261 -14.20 -1.92 19.35
CA SER A 261 -13.09 -2.44 20.15
C SER A 261 -12.45 -3.67 19.50
N GLY A 262 -11.12 -3.70 19.43
CA GLY A 262 -10.35 -4.75 18.75
C GLY A 262 -10.23 -4.58 17.26
N THR A 263 -10.73 -3.49 16.68
CA THR A 263 -10.52 -3.14 15.26
C THR A 263 -9.46 -2.05 15.15
N TYR A 264 -8.47 -2.28 14.30
CA TYR A 264 -7.32 -1.39 14.13
C TYR A 264 -7.26 -0.85 12.70
N PRO A 265 -7.09 0.47 12.49
CA PRO A 265 -6.87 1.05 11.17
C PRO A 265 -5.43 0.74 10.71
N PHE A 266 -5.29 0.21 9.50
CA PHE A 266 -4.01 -0.19 8.94
C PHE A 266 -3.61 0.56 7.67
N LEU A 267 -4.59 0.90 6.80
CA LEU A 267 -4.33 1.71 5.62
C LEU A 267 -5.37 2.81 5.49
N LEU A 268 -4.88 4.02 5.20
CA LEU A 268 -5.69 5.14 4.77
C LEU A 268 -5.20 5.61 3.41
N ILE A 269 -6.07 5.57 2.40
CA ILE A 269 -5.73 5.96 1.03
C ILE A 269 -6.67 7.05 0.55
N ARG A 270 -6.21 7.86 -0.38
CA ARG A 270 -7.03 8.79 -1.16
C ARG A 270 -7.36 8.19 -2.52
N LEU A 271 -8.52 8.53 -3.06
CA LEU A 271 -9.09 7.99 -4.30
C LEU A 271 -9.58 9.13 -5.20
N GLY A 272 -9.44 8.99 -6.52
CA GLY A 272 -9.89 9.98 -7.49
C GLY A 272 -9.37 9.71 -8.90
N TYR A 273 -9.51 10.68 -9.80
CA TYR A 273 -9.05 10.59 -11.19
C TYR A 273 -7.79 11.42 -11.42
N ALA A 274 -6.86 10.88 -12.16
CA ALA A 274 -5.64 11.56 -12.60
C ALA A 274 -5.02 10.84 -13.81
N PRO A 275 -4.10 11.49 -14.57
CA PRO A 275 -3.29 10.82 -15.56
C PRO A 275 -2.40 9.73 -14.96
N LYS A 276 -2.04 8.72 -15.77
CA LYS A 276 -1.04 7.72 -15.38
C LYS A 276 0.31 8.39 -15.11
N MET A 277 1.00 7.93 -14.10
CA MET A 277 2.38 8.33 -13.79
C MET A 277 3.36 7.28 -14.33
N PRO A 278 4.66 7.59 -14.44
CA PRO A 278 5.66 6.59 -14.75
C PRO A 278 5.65 5.45 -13.73
N HIS A 279 5.82 4.21 -14.19
CA HIS A 279 5.99 3.07 -13.29
C HIS A 279 7.33 3.16 -12.54
N ALA A 280 7.34 2.71 -11.29
CA ALA A 280 8.57 2.46 -10.55
C ALA A 280 9.23 1.18 -11.06
N TYR A 281 10.55 1.11 -10.96
CA TYR A 281 11.32 -0.08 -11.28
C TYR A 281 10.99 -1.22 -10.30
N ARG A 282 11.19 -2.45 -10.74
CA ARG A 282 10.98 -3.67 -9.95
C ARG A 282 12.24 -4.52 -9.99
N ARG A 283 12.51 -5.21 -8.89
CA ARG A 283 13.58 -6.21 -8.84
C ARG A 283 13.31 -7.32 -9.86
N PRO A 284 14.37 -7.85 -10.51
CA PRO A 284 14.25 -9.05 -11.34
C PRO A 284 13.66 -10.23 -10.55
N VAL A 285 13.00 -11.13 -11.25
CA VAL A 285 12.34 -12.30 -10.62
C VAL A 285 13.35 -13.16 -9.89
N GLU A 286 14.56 -13.29 -10.43
CA GLU A 286 15.67 -14.07 -9.89
C GLU A 286 16.14 -13.57 -8.51
N GLU A 287 15.96 -12.29 -8.22
CA GLU A 287 16.31 -11.69 -6.92
C GLU A 287 15.21 -11.86 -5.85
N VAL A 288 14.01 -12.27 -6.24
CA VAL A 288 12.87 -12.43 -5.33
C VAL A 288 12.45 -13.89 -5.16
N ILE A 289 12.96 -14.79 -6.00
CA ILE A 289 12.80 -16.24 -5.85
C ILE A 289 14.03 -16.78 -5.12
N ILE A 290 13.80 -17.51 -4.04
CA ILE A 290 14.85 -18.23 -3.31
C ILE A 290 14.76 -19.73 -3.57
N SER A 291 15.86 -20.43 -3.50
CA SER A 291 15.91 -21.89 -3.63
C SER A 291 15.17 -22.58 -2.48
N HIS A 292 14.83 -23.85 -2.67
CA HIS A 292 14.19 -24.64 -1.61
C HIS A 292 15.08 -24.77 -0.35
N SER A 293 16.40 -24.90 -0.51
CA SER A 293 17.36 -24.95 0.59
C SER A 293 17.44 -23.65 1.37
N GLU A 294 17.43 -22.49 0.68
CA GLU A 294 17.39 -21.18 1.32
C GLU A 294 16.06 -20.96 2.04
N ALA A 295 14.93 -21.39 1.44
CA ALA A 295 13.64 -21.32 2.08
C ALA A 295 13.60 -22.13 3.39
N ILE A 296 14.13 -23.35 3.41
CA ILE A 296 14.22 -24.17 4.65
C ILE A 296 15.12 -23.49 5.70
N ALA A 297 16.24 -22.88 5.30
CA ALA A 297 17.13 -22.19 6.22
C ALA A 297 16.53 -20.89 6.81
N ALA A 298 15.54 -20.32 6.15
CA ALA A 298 14.86 -19.11 6.59
C ALA A 298 13.64 -19.34 7.49
N LEU A 299 13.14 -20.59 7.55
CA LEU A 299 12.03 -21.04 8.40
C LEU A 299 12.49 -21.38 9.82
#